data_4b684e6462926c4f7bf9b0b5f312ccf1
#
_entry.id   4b684e6462926c4f7bf9b0b5f312ccf1
#
_cell.length_a   1.000
_cell.length_b   1.000
_cell.length_c   1.000
_cell.angle_alpha   90.00
_cell.angle_beta   90.00
_cell.angle_gamma   90.00
#
_symmetry.space_group_name_H-M   'P 1'
#
loop_
_entity.id
_entity.type
_entity.pdbx_description
1 polymer ?
#
loop_
_entity_poly.entity_id
_entity_poly.type
_entity_poly.pdbx_seq_one_letter_code
_entity_poly.pdbx_strand_id
1 'polypeptide(L)'
;MTHAINSYCNLADFLNWASPQDTSADTNDDAVIETILEAVSRHIDAETGRSFYPFIETRYFDTPVTREIDLDEDLLEVISVTNADGTAVTSYNLIPKNQSPHFGIRMTKTSTVAWTTNTTDLDEFSIDVLGIWGYHNNYSRRAWKSAGTLGAAIGDTSTLAFTMTAGHSVAEGKIYKIENEIFLVETVSTNTVTPKARGDNGSTSATHDNGTAVYEWQPIPDMALACKMITQSVWRRFGKNSSTNDENIVLGSGMVITPRDVPTIAAQAIARNRRIY
;
A
#
# COMPACT_ATOMS: atom_id res chain seq x y z
N MET A 1 -5.29 -17.36 10.94
CA MET A 1 -6.36 -16.57 10.26
C MET A 1 -5.69 -15.80 9.14
N THR A 2 -6.26 -15.74 7.96
CA THR A 2 -5.62 -15.02 6.84
C THR A 2 -6.07 -13.57 6.87
N HIS A 3 -5.12 -12.64 7.00
CA HIS A 3 -5.44 -11.21 7.00
C HIS A 3 -5.71 -10.67 5.60
N ALA A 4 -6.54 -9.63 5.51
CA ALA A 4 -6.87 -8.92 4.29
C ALA A 4 -5.59 -8.31 3.65
N ILE A 5 -5.42 -8.53 2.35
CA ILE A 5 -4.23 -8.08 1.63
C ILE A 5 -4.37 -6.60 1.28
N ASN A 6 -3.37 -5.81 1.66
CA ASN A 6 -3.31 -4.38 1.33
C ASN A 6 -4.59 -3.60 1.71
N SER A 7 -5.24 -4.00 2.81
CA SER A 7 -6.42 -3.31 3.31
C SER A 7 -6.02 -1.98 3.99
N TYR A 8 -6.93 -1.00 3.92
CA TYR A 8 -6.73 0.33 4.53
C TYR A 8 -7.07 0.38 6.02
N CYS A 9 -7.56 -0.73 6.55
CA CYS A 9 -7.81 -0.95 7.97
C CYS A 9 -7.63 -2.44 8.26
N ASN A 10 -6.96 -2.80 9.34
CA ASN A 10 -6.90 -4.19 9.78
C ASN A 10 -8.12 -4.55 10.65
N LEU A 11 -8.32 -5.84 10.85
CA LEU A 11 -9.46 -6.36 11.63
C LEU A 11 -9.53 -5.78 13.04
N ALA A 12 -8.40 -5.75 13.76
CA ALA A 12 -8.37 -5.25 15.14
C ALA A 12 -8.77 -3.76 15.22
N ASP A 13 -8.25 -2.92 14.32
CA ASP A 13 -8.61 -1.49 14.25
C ASP A 13 -10.07 -1.28 13.84
N PHE A 14 -10.63 -2.18 13.01
CA PHE A 14 -12.05 -2.15 12.64
C PHE A 14 -12.93 -2.54 13.82
N LEU A 15 -12.66 -3.65 14.49
CA LEU A 15 -13.45 -4.13 15.64
C LEU A 15 -13.43 -3.11 16.78
N ASN A 16 -12.24 -2.55 17.11
CA ASN A 16 -12.11 -1.50 18.11
C ASN A 16 -12.93 -0.23 17.78
N TRP A 17 -13.08 0.09 16.48
CA TRP A 17 -13.88 1.24 16.05
C TRP A 17 -15.38 0.93 15.99
N ALA A 18 -15.76 -0.26 15.49
CA ALA A 18 -17.15 -0.63 15.25
C ALA A 18 -17.90 -1.02 16.52
N SER A 19 -17.23 -1.65 17.49
CA SER A 19 -17.80 -2.15 18.74
C SER A 19 -16.79 -2.02 19.90
N PRO A 20 -16.47 -0.80 20.34
CA PRO A 20 -15.41 -0.58 21.34
C PRO A 20 -15.71 -1.20 22.71
N GLN A 21 -16.94 -1.67 22.96
CA GLN A 21 -17.35 -2.32 24.21
C GLN A 21 -17.57 -3.84 24.06
N ASP A 22 -17.47 -4.37 22.83
CA ASP A 22 -17.59 -5.80 22.61
C ASP A 22 -16.24 -6.47 22.89
N THR A 23 -16.17 -7.11 24.05
CA THR A 23 -15.02 -7.91 24.46
C THR A 23 -15.21 -9.40 24.17
N SER A 24 -16.29 -9.76 23.45
CA SER A 24 -16.52 -11.15 23.06
C SER A 24 -15.49 -11.59 22.04
N ALA A 25 -14.80 -12.67 22.33
CA ALA A 25 -13.85 -13.31 21.41
C ALA A 25 -14.59 -14.22 20.41
N ASP A 26 -15.72 -13.76 19.85
CA ASP A 26 -16.39 -14.50 18.78
C ASP A 26 -15.67 -14.25 17.46
N THR A 27 -14.79 -15.18 17.13
CA THR A 27 -13.97 -15.14 15.90
C THR A 27 -14.68 -15.73 14.68
N ASN A 28 -15.95 -16.15 14.83
CA ASN A 28 -16.68 -16.82 13.71
C ASN A 28 -16.88 -15.90 12.52
N ASP A 29 -16.93 -14.60 12.74
CA ASP A 29 -17.19 -13.59 11.72
C ASP A 29 -15.91 -12.92 11.19
N ASP A 30 -14.78 -13.13 11.86
CA ASP A 30 -13.50 -12.47 11.52
C ASP A 30 -13.06 -12.69 10.08
N ALA A 31 -13.14 -13.93 9.59
CA ALA A 31 -12.76 -14.25 8.21
C ALA A 31 -13.65 -13.55 7.17
N VAL A 32 -14.93 -13.35 7.50
CA VAL A 32 -15.85 -12.62 6.62
C VAL A 32 -15.54 -11.13 6.65
N ILE A 33 -15.26 -10.58 7.83
CA ILE A 33 -14.88 -9.16 7.98
C ILE A 33 -13.57 -8.88 7.25
N GLU A 34 -12.57 -9.77 7.34
CA GLU A 34 -11.31 -9.64 6.59
C GLU A 34 -11.57 -9.61 5.07
N THR A 35 -12.46 -10.48 4.56
CA THR A 35 -12.87 -10.47 3.15
C THR A 35 -13.53 -9.15 2.75
N ILE A 36 -14.39 -8.60 3.62
CA ILE A 36 -15.04 -7.31 3.38
C ILE A 36 -14.02 -6.17 3.38
N LEU A 37 -13.08 -6.15 4.33
CA LEU A 37 -12.03 -5.14 4.41
C LEU A 37 -11.18 -5.09 3.13
N GLU A 38 -10.81 -6.26 2.59
CA GLU A 38 -10.08 -6.35 1.33
C GLU A 38 -10.93 -5.84 0.15
N ALA A 39 -12.16 -6.32 0.02
CA ALA A 39 -13.07 -5.92 -1.05
C ALA A 39 -13.38 -4.41 -1.03
N VAL A 40 -13.60 -3.84 0.15
CA VAL A 40 -13.81 -2.39 0.33
C VAL A 40 -12.57 -1.60 -0.05
N SER A 41 -11.39 -2.06 0.31
CA SER A 41 -10.13 -1.39 -0.07
C SER A 41 -9.95 -1.38 -1.58
N ARG A 42 -10.21 -2.49 -2.27
CA ARG A 42 -10.17 -2.55 -3.75
C ARG A 42 -11.26 -1.71 -4.41
N HIS A 43 -12.44 -1.61 -3.78
CA HIS A 43 -13.49 -0.70 -4.24
C HIS A 43 -13.03 0.77 -4.16
N ILE A 44 -12.38 1.16 -3.06
CA ILE A 44 -11.82 2.52 -2.91
C ILE A 44 -10.79 2.79 -4.00
N ASP A 45 -9.91 1.83 -4.31
CA ASP A 45 -8.92 1.98 -5.40
C ASP A 45 -9.60 2.20 -6.74
N ALA A 46 -10.59 1.38 -7.07
CA ALA A 46 -11.33 1.48 -8.32
C ALA A 46 -12.06 2.83 -8.47
N GLU A 47 -12.67 3.32 -7.38
CA GLU A 47 -13.39 4.59 -7.38
C GLU A 47 -12.47 5.82 -7.43
N THR A 48 -11.27 5.72 -6.88
CA THR A 48 -10.32 6.83 -6.85
C THR A 48 -9.35 6.82 -8.03
N GLY A 49 -9.13 5.67 -8.67
CA GLY A 49 -8.06 5.45 -9.63
C GLY A 49 -6.68 5.55 -8.99
N ARG A 50 -6.55 5.21 -7.70
CA ARG A 50 -5.30 5.29 -6.93
C ARG A 50 -5.16 4.09 -6.00
N SER A 51 -3.93 3.69 -5.72
CA SER A 51 -3.60 2.71 -4.67
C SER A 51 -3.06 3.44 -3.44
N PHE A 52 -3.65 3.19 -2.26
CA PHE A 52 -3.23 3.86 -1.01
C PHE A 52 -2.33 2.97 -0.14
N TYR A 53 -1.73 1.97 -0.72
CA TYR A 53 -0.69 1.13 -0.12
C TYR A 53 0.59 1.22 -0.97
N PRO A 54 1.77 1.00 -0.39
CA PRO A 54 3.02 1.07 -1.12
C PRO A 54 3.28 -0.24 -1.87
N PHE A 55 3.77 -0.13 -3.10
CA PHE A 55 4.28 -1.28 -3.87
C PHE A 55 5.50 -0.86 -4.68
N ILE A 56 6.40 -1.79 -4.92
CA ILE A 56 7.62 -1.58 -5.70
C ILE A 56 7.42 -2.19 -7.08
N GLU A 57 7.62 -1.39 -8.11
CA GLU A 57 7.45 -1.82 -9.49
C GLU A 57 8.40 -1.05 -10.41
N THR A 58 8.85 -1.71 -11.48
CA THR A 58 9.46 -1.02 -12.62
C THR A 58 8.38 -0.66 -13.60
N ARG A 59 8.27 0.62 -13.93
CA ARG A 59 7.37 1.13 -14.96
C ARG A 59 8.18 1.66 -16.13
N TYR A 60 7.61 1.49 -17.30
CA TYR A 60 8.26 1.77 -18.57
C TYR A 60 7.60 2.98 -19.23
N PHE A 61 8.44 3.91 -19.69
CA PHE A 61 7.99 5.15 -20.31
C PHE A 61 8.70 5.36 -21.64
N ASP A 62 8.03 6.06 -22.54
CA ASP A 62 8.63 6.46 -23.82
C ASP A 62 9.73 7.50 -23.58
N THR A 63 10.71 7.54 -24.48
CA THR A 63 11.72 8.61 -24.45
C THR A 63 11.04 9.95 -24.73
N PRO A 64 11.06 10.89 -23.76
CA PRO A 64 10.37 12.16 -23.94
C PRO A 64 11.15 13.09 -24.88
N VAL A 65 10.43 13.86 -25.69
CA VAL A 65 11.02 14.95 -26.50
C VAL A 65 11.48 16.14 -25.65
N THR A 66 11.04 16.19 -24.41
CA THR A 66 11.42 17.21 -23.41
C THR A 66 12.39 16.63 -22.40
N ARG A 67 12.70 17.40 -21.37
CA ARG A 67 13.53 16.92 -20.23
C ARG A 67 12.69 16.24 -19.15
N GLU A 68 11.39 16.12 -19.31
CA GLU A 68 10.44 15.66 -18.32
C GLU A 68 9.67 14.45 -18.83
N ILE A 69 9.55 13.45 -17.96
CA ILE A 69 8.67 12.30 -18.10
C ILE A 69 7.46 12.57 -17.24
N ASP A 70 6.27 12.52 -17.84
CA ASP A 70 5.00 12.48 -17.12
C ASP A 70 4.71 11.04 -16.70
N LEU A 71 4.40 10.84 -15.42
CA LEU A 71 4.16 9.52 -14.85
C LEU A 71 2.66 9.18 -14.91
N ASP A 72 2.37 7.94 -15.22
CA ASP A 72 1.02 7.39 -15.32
C ASP A 72 0.42 6.99 -13.96
N GLU A 73 1.22 6.93 -12.90
CA GLU A 73 0.83 6.55 -11.54
C GLU A 73 1.46 7.48 -10.50
N ASP A 74 0.95 7.42 -9.27
CA ASP A 74 1.44 8.20 -8.14
C ASP A 74 2.78 7.62 -7.64
N LEU A 75 3.89 8.32 -7.88
CA LEU A 75 5.22 7.93 -7.43
C LEU A 75 5.51 8.53 -6.06
N LEU A 76 5.86 7.69 -5.09
CA LEU A 76 6.23 8.11 -3.74
C LEU A 76 7.75 8.31 -3.60
N GLU A 77 8.53 7.41 -4.17
CA GLU A 77 10.00 7.42 -4.08
C GLU A 77 10.62 6.75 -5.31
N VAL A 78 11.69 7.31 -5.84
CA VAL A 78 12.47 6.69 -6.91
C VAL A 78 13.57 5.81 -6.30
N ILE A 79 13.65 4.57 -6.74
CA ILE A 79 14.76 3.67 -6.42
C ILE A 79 15.83 3.77 -7.50
N SER A 80 15.45 3.70 -8.78
CA SER A 80 16.36 3.94 -9.90
C SER A 80 15.62 4.44 -11.14
N VAL A 81 16.33 5.19 -11.98
CA VAL A 81 15.89 5.56 -13.33
C VAL A 81 16.98 5.14 -14.29
N THR A 82 16.61 4.42 -15.32
CA THR A 82 17.56 3.86 -16.29
C THR A 82 17.11 4.20 -17.71
N ASN A 83 18.04 4.69 -18.52
CA ASN A 83 17.82 4.94 -19.93
C ASN A 83 17.79 3.64 -20.75
N ALA A 84 17.29 3.71 -21.97
CA ALA A 84 17.24 2.61 -22.93
C ALA A 84 18.60 1.95 -23.20
N ASP A 85 19.70 2.67 -23.09
CA ASP A 85 21.07 2.17 -23.25
C ASP A 85 21.64 1.54 -21.96
N GLY A 86 20.83 1.42 -20.91
CA GLY A 86 21.25 0.93 -19.60
C GLY A 86 21.94 1.96 -18.72
N THR A 87 22.11 3.20 -19.17
CA THR A 87 22.75 4.26 -18.39
C THR A 87 21.83 4.74 -17.26
N ALA A 88 22.33 4.74 -16.03
CA ALA A 88 21.60 5.25 -14.89
C ALA A 88 21.45 6.79 -14.96
N VAL A 89 20.22 7.27 -14.77
CA VAL A 89 19.90 8.70 -14.66
C VAL A 89 19.83 9.09 -13.21
N THR A 90 20.84 9.81 -12.72
CA THR A 90 20.97 10.19 -11.31
C THR A 90 20.71 11.68 -11.05
N SER A 91 20.65 12.49 -12.11
CA SER A 91 20.52 13.95 -12.02
C SER A 91 19.14 14.41 -12.47
N TYR A 92 18.15 14.30 -11.60
CA TYR A 92 16.75 14.68 -11.86
C TYR A 92 16.12 15.41 -10.67
N ASN A 93 14.97 16.02 -10.89
CA ASN A 93 14.06 16.52 -9.86
C ASN A 93 12.71 15.85 -10.02
N LEU A 94 12.10 15.48 -8.91
CA LEU A 94 10.72 15.00 -8.86
C LEU A 94 9.74 16.17 -8.93
N ILE A 95 8.61 15.97 -9.59
CA ILE A 95 7.58 16.97 -9.78
C ILE A 95 6.24 16.46 -9.24
N PRO A 96 5.58 17.23 -8.35
CA PRO A 96 6.04 18.45 -7.68
C PRO A 96 7.19 18.18 -6.71
N LYS A 97 8.13 19.12 -6.57
CA LYS A 97 9.32 18.94 -5.73
C LYS A 97 9.03 18.87 -4.24
N ASN A 98 8.03 19.61 -3.76
CA ASN A 98 7.76 19.82 -2.34
C ASN A 98 6.52 19.09 -1.83
N GLN A 99 5.94 18.23 -2.62
CA GLN A 99 4.72 17.50 -2.30
C GLN A 99 4.84 16.05 -2.80
N SER A 100 4.15 15.15 -2.16
CA SER A 100 3.94 13.78 -2.61
C SER A 100 2.44 13.55 -2.86
N PRO A 101 2.09 12.66 -3.77
CA PRO A 101 2.98 11.91 -4.66
C PRO A 101 3.57 12.78 -5.76
N HIS A 102 4.56 12.24 -6.47
CA HIS A 102 5.16 12.84 -7.65
C HIS A 102 4.49 12.27 -8.90
N PHE A 103 4.30 13.13 -9.90
CA PHE A 103 3.71 12.72 -11.19
C PHE A 103 4.61 13.12 -12.39
N GLY A 104 5.85 13.48 -12.13
CA GLY A 104 6.83 13.72 -13.18
C GLY A 104 8.26 13.62 -12.67
N ILE A 105 9.18 13.26 -13.58
CA ILE A 105 10.63 13.22 -13.37
C ILE A 105 11.25 14.16 -14.38
N ARG A 106 11.90 15.23 -13.93
CA ARG A 106 12.56 16.20 -14.78
C ARG A 106 14.06 16.14 -14.62
N MET A 107 14.77 15.80 -15.67
CA MET A 107 16.24 15.83 -15.72
C MET A 107 16.76 17.24 -15.43
N THR A 108 17.80 17.38 -14.61
CA THR A 108 18.40 18.69 -14.29
C THR A 108 19.10 19.30 -15.51
N LYS A 109 19.19 20.64 -15.55
CA LYS A 109 19.88 21.34 -16.65
C LYS A 109 21.38 21.04 -16.70
N THR A 110 21.95 20.64 -15.58
CA THR A 110 23.38 20.31 -15.42
C THR A 110 23.65 18.82 -15.58
N SER A 111 22.64 18.00 -15.92
CA SER A 111 22.86 16.59 -16.20
C SER A 111 23.79 16.42 -17.40
N THR A 112 24.77 15.55 -17.26
CA THR A 112 25.64 15.10 -18.35
C THR A 112 25.02 13.95 -19.15
N VAL A 113 23.93 13.37 -18.64
CA VAL A 113 23.14 12.32 -19.29
C VAL A 113 21.91 12.96 -19.93
N ALA A 114 21.57 12.56 -21.13
CA ALA A 114 20.32 12.91 -21.82
C ALA A 114 19.40 11.70 -21.86
N TRP A 115 18.09 11.90 -22.08
CA TRP A 115 17.20 10.79 -22.43
C TRP A 115 17.65 10.18 -23.75
N THR A 116 17.74 8.87 -23.81
CA THR A 116 18.20 8.14 -25.01
C THR A 116 17.14 7.12 -25.43
N THR A 117 16.99 6.95 -26.72
CA THR A 117 16.25 5.84 -27.32
C THR A 117 17.04 4.54 -27.17
N ASN A 118 16.40 3.40 -27.42
CA ASN A 118 17.10 2.11 -27.46
C ASN A 118 18.02 2.00 -28.68
N THR A 119 18.79 0.91 -28.78
CA THR A 119 19.78 0.69 -29.86
C THR A 119 19.17 0.55 -31.27
N THR A 120 17.85 0.46 -31.37
CA THR A 120 17.09 0.37 -32.64
C THR A 120 16.36 1.67 -32.95
N ASP A 121 16.70 2.79 -32.29
CA ASP A 121 16.07 4.10 -32.39
C ASP A 121 14.55 4.10 -32.08
N LEU A 122 14.10 3.12 -31.28
CA LEU A 122 12.75 3.10 -30.75
C LEU A 122 12.68 3.91 -29.46
N ASP A 123 11.69 4.75 -29.35
CA ASP A 123 11.39 5.58 -28.18
C ASP A 123 10.35 4.94 -27.24
N GLU A 124 9.64 3.92 -27.72
CA GLU A 124 8.61 3.21 -26.96
C GLU A 124 9.22 2.41 -25.81
N PHE A 125 8.66 2.60 -24.59
CA PHE A 125 9.02 1.86 -23.38
C PHE A 125 10.53 1.78 -23.12
N SER A 126 11.24 2.86 -23.39
CA SER A 126 12.70 2.90 -23.38
C SER A 126 13.31 3.40 -22.07
N ILE A 127 12.51 4.01 -21.21
CA ILE A 127 12.95 4.50 -19.91
C ILE A 127 12.33 3.68 -18.80
N ASP A 128 13.18 3.10 -17.95
CA ASP A 128 12.77 2.29 -16.81
C ASP A 128 12.78 3.13 -15.53
N VAL A 129 11.68 3.19 -14.82
CA VAL A 129 11.57 3.82 -13.50
C VAL A 129 11.19 2.76 -12.48
N LEU A 130 12.16 2.29 -11.70
CA LEU A 130 11.93 1.49 -10.52
C LEU A 130 11.66 2.41 -9.35
N GLY A 131 10.51 2.26 -8.70
CA GLY A 131 10.09 3.14 -7.61
C GLY A 131 9.15 2.48 -6.62
N ILE A 132 8.90 3.20 -5.53
CA ILE A 132 7.78 2.93 -4.62
C ILE A 132 6.61 3.74 -5.13
N TRP A 133 5.58 3.03 -5.55
CA TRP A 133 4.34 3.58 -6.11
C TRP A 133 3.22 3.52 -5.09
N GLY A 134 2.18 4.34 -5.30
CA GLY A 134 1.02 4.46 -4.44
C GLY A 134 0.77 5.90 -4.02
N TYR A 135 -0.35 6.15 -3.36
CA TYR A 135 -0.74 7.51 -2.96
C TYR A 135 -0.60 7.73 -1.47
N HIS A 136 0.15 8.77 -1.11
CA HIS A 136 0.16 9.34 0.23
C HIS A 136 0.43 10.85 0.18
N ASN A 137 -0.49 11.68 0.67
CA ASN A 137 -0.41 13.14 0.60
C ASN A 137 0.69 13.78 1.49
N ASN A 138 1.37 12.99 2.30
CA ASN A 138 2.46 13.44 3.18
C ASN A 138 3.46 12.29 3.42
N TYR A 139 3.98 11.70 2.32
CA TYR A 139 4.83 10.51 2.35
C TYR A 139 6.04 10.67 3.27
N SER A 140 6.82 11.73 3.10
CA SER A 140 8.09 11.93 3.81
C SER A 140 7.96 12.08 5.32
N ARG A 141 6.78 12.42 5.83
CA ARG A 141 6.59 12.73 7.26
C ARG A 141 5.64 11.78 7.99
N ARG A 142 4.70 11.17 7.28
CA ARG A 142 3.59 10.44 7.91
C ARG A 142 3.31 9.06 7.34
N ALA A 143 3.86 8.71 6.19
CA ALA A 143 3.58 7.42 5.57
C ALA A 143 4.18 6.25 6.37
N TRP A 144 5.34 6.46 6.96
CA TRP A 144 6.05 5.44 7.70
C TRP A 144 6.26 5.85 9.17
N LYS A 145 5.68 5.06 10.07
CA LYS A 145 5.81 5.22 11.52
C LYS A 145 6.75 4.16 12.07
N SER A 146 7.71 4.55 12.89
CA SER A 146 8.59 3.59 13.55
C SER A 146 7.79 2.62 14.41
N ALA A 147 8.04 1.33 14.22
CA ALA A 147 7.43 0.23 14.98
C ALA A 147 8.42 -0.46 15.91
N GLY A 148 9.67 -0.07 15.89
CA GLY A 148 10.76 -0.65 16.69
C GLY A 148 11.95 -1.02 15.83
N THR A 149 12.77 -1.94 16.32
CA THR A 149 13.97 -2.42 15.63
C THR A 149 14.04 -3.95 15.68
N LEU A 150 14.81 -4.55 14.79
CA LEU A 150 15.12 -5.98 14.85
C LEU A 150 15.90 -6.30 16.14
N GLY A 151 15.50 -7.38 16.82
CA GLY A 151 16.17 -7.90 18.00
C GLY A 151 17.26 -8.93 17.67
N ALA A 152 17.31 -9.39 16.43
CA ALA A 152 18.34 -10.25 15.88
C ALA A 152 18.48 -9.99 14.37
N ALA A 153 19.65 -10.31 13.81
CA ALA A 153 19.84 -10.23 12.35
C ALA A 153 18.98 -11.26 11.63
N ILE A 154 18.49 -10.91 10.44
CA ILE A 154 17.84 -11.81 9.50
C ILE A 154 18.90 -12.23 8.48
N GLY A 155 19.47 -13.44 8.65
CA GLY A 155 20.65 -13.90 7.93
C GLY A 155 20.38 -14.50 6.54
N ASP A 156 19.11 -14.67 6.16
CA ASP A 156 18.72 -15.27 4.89
C ASP A 156 17.45 -14.62 4.31
N THR A 157 17.07 -15.03 3.11
CA THR A 157 15.91 -14.50 2.35
C THR A 157 14.69 -15.43 2.38
N SER A 158 14.78 -16.56 3.06
CA SER A 158 13.76 -17.62 3.05
C SER A 158 13.03 -17.81 4.38
N THR A 159 13.70 -17.50 5.50
CA THR A 159 13.10 -17.60 6.82
C THR A 159 12.03 -16.52 7.02
N LEU A 160 10.80 -16.97 7.30
CA LEU A 160 9.68 -16.05 7.49
C LEU A 160 9.76 -15.34 8.85
N ALA A 161 9.85 -16.11 9.93
CA ALA A 161 9.80 -15.55 11.27
C ALA A 161 11.11 -14.87 11.66
N PHE A 162 10.99 -13.66 12.24
CA PHE A 162 12.13 -12.90 12.78
C PHE A 162 11.80 -12.32 14.15
N THR A 163 12.84 -11.87 14.85
CA THR A 163 12.71 -11.37 16.22
C THR A 163 12.80 -9.86 16.25
N MET A 164 11.86 -9.22 16.94
CA MET A 164 11.87 -7.79 17.26
C MET A 164 12.47 -7.53 18.62
N THR A 165 12.99 -6.33 18.82
CA THR A 165 13.36 -5.84 20.15
C THR A 165 12.10 -5.70 21.01
N ALA A 166 12.20 -6.02 22.32
CA ALA A 166 11.08 -5.89 23.25
C ALA A 166 10.51 -4.46 23.28
N GLY A 167 9.18 -4.37 23.38
CA GLY A 167 8.47 -3.09 23.40
C GLY A 167 8.16 -2.51 22.00
N HIS A 168 8.31 -3.29 20.94
CA HIS A 168 7.88 -2.91 19.61
C HIS A 168 6.35 -2.72 19.52
N SER A 169 5.88 -2.02 18.48
CA SER A 169 4.45 -1.79 18.22
C SER A 169 3.94 -2.53 16.97
N VAL A 170 4.64 -3.57 16.53
CA VAL A 170 4.21 -4.38 15.38
C VAL A 170 2.90 -5.10 15.71
N ALA A 171 1.93 -5.05 14.79
CA ALA A 171 0.61 -5.64 14.92
C ALA A 171 0.25 -6.45 13.65
N GLU A 172 -0.62 -7.44 13.80
CA GLU A 172 -1.11 -8.30 12.73
C GLU A 172 -1.98 -7.53 11.72
N GLY A 173 -1.98 -7.98 10.46
CA GLY A 173 -2.81 -7.42 9.40
C GLY A 173 -2.37 -6.04 8.90
N LYS A 174 -1.14 -5.61 9.20
CA LYS A 174 -0.58 -4.32 8.75
C LYS A 174 0.66 -4.51 7.90
N ILE A 175 0.92 -3.50 7.05
CA ILE A 175 2.08 -3.46 6.16
C ILE A 175 3.25 -2.81 6.89
N TYR A 176 4.40 -3.45 6.79
CA TYR A 176 5.67 -2.95 7.35
C TYR A 176 6.77 -2.94 6.29
N LYS A 177 7.83 -2.19 6.57
CA LYS A 177 9.08 -2.29 5.83
C LYS A 177 10.29 -2.38 6.75
N ILE A 178 11.30 -3.10 6.26
CA ILE A 178 12.66 -3.09 6.77
C ILE A 178 13.54 -2.68 5.58
N GLU A 179 14.16 -1.49 5.65
CA GLU A 179 14.86 -0.90 4.50
C GLU A 179 13.94 -0.82 3.25
N ASN A 180 14.23 -1.59 2.21
CA ASN A 180 13.41 -1.66 0.99
C ASN A 180 12.52 -2.90 0.91
N GLU A 181 12.56 -3.79 1.89
CA GLU A 181 11.70 -4.95 1.92
C GLU A 181 10.35 -4.61 2.57
N ILE A 182 9.27 -4.82 1.83
CA ILE A 182 7.89 -4.64 2.29
C ILE A 182 7.28 -6.00 2.59
N PHE A 183 6.45 -6.09 3.64
CA PHE A 183 5.73 -7.31 4.00
C PHE A 183 4.46 -7.01 4.80
N LEU A 184 3.48 -7.91 4.68
CA LEU A 184 2.29 -7.95 5.51
C LEU A 184 2.56 -8.86 6.71
N VAL A 185 2.28 -8.40 7.93
CA VAL A 185 2.44 -9.21 9.14
C VAL A 185 1.23 -10.13 9.31
N GLU A 186 1.48 -11.44 9.35
CA GLU A 186 0.45 -12.47 9.55
C GLU A 186 0.24 -12.78 11.04
N THR A 187 1.32 -12.97 11.81
CA THR A 187 1.21 -13.25 13.25
C THR A 187 2.28 -12.55 14.06
N VAL A 188 1.92 -12.19 15.30
CA VAL A 188 2.84 -11.64 16.30
C VAL A 188 2.73 -12.42 17.60
N SER A 189 3.83 -13.01 18.06
CA SER A 189 3.90 -13.72 19.33
C SER A 189 5.03 -13.16 20.18
N THR A 190 4.69 -12.35 21.18
CA THR A 190 5.63 -11.58 22.00
C THR A 190 6.58 -10.76 21.12
N ASN A 191 7.81 -11.20 20.90
CA ASN A 191 8.80 -10.51 20.08
C ASN A 191 9.02 -11.20 18.72
N THR A 192 8.36 -12.33 18.45
CA THR A 192 8.45 -13.03 17.18
C THR A 192 7.38 -12.54 16.24
N VAL A 193 7.80 -12.06 15.08
CA VAL A 193 6.92 -11.58 14.00
C VAL A 193 7.05 -12.52 12.83
N THR A 194 5.91 -12.97 12.30
CA THR A 194 5.87 -13.81 11.10
C THR A 194 5.10 -13.07 10.03
N PRO A 195 5.75 -12.62 8.96
CA PRO A 195 5.06 -12.07 7.80
C PRO A 195 4.34 -13.18 7.01
N LYS A 196 3.34 -12.80 6.23
CA LYS A 196 2.65 -13.67 5.27
C LYS A 196 3.61 -14.18 4.20
N ALA A 197 4.44 -13.30 3.69
CA ALA A 197 5.54 -13.59 2.78
C ALA A 197 6.67 -12.59 3.04
N ARG A 198 7.90 -12.96 2.67
CA ARG A 198 9.03 -12.04 2.57
C ARG A 198 9.05 -11.43 1.18
N GLY A 199 9.41 -10.15 1.09
CA GLY A 199 9.46 -9.46 -0.20
C GLY A 199 8.09 -9.30 -0.86
N ASP A 200 7.08 -8.88 -0.11
CA ASP A 200 5.71 -8.65 -0.60
C ASP A 200 5.60 -7.31 -1.35
N ASN A 201 4.46 -7.05 -1.99
CA ASN A 201 4.19 -5.83 -2.76
C ASN A 201 5.30 -5.46 -3.77
N GLY A 202 5.86 -6.46 -4.45
CA GLY A 202 6.90 -6.27 -5.47
C GLY A 202 8.29 -5.95 -4.92
N SER A 203 8.47 -5.92 -3.61
CA SER A 203 9.79 -5.83 -3.00
C SER A 203 10.53 -7.17 -3.05
N THR A 204 11.84 -7.14 -2.82
CA THR A 204 12.65 -8.36 -2.78
C THR A 204 13.04 -8.65 -1.33
N SER A 205 12.92 -9.92 -0.92
CA SER A 205 13.41 -10.37 0.38
C SER A 205 14.94 -10.19 0.48
N ALA A 206 15.39 -9.66 1.62
CA ALA A 206 16.80 -9.33 1.87
C ALA A 206 17.26 -9.80 3.25
N THR A 207 18.57 -9.81 3.46
CA THR A 207 19.17 -9.96 4.79
C THR A 207 19.18 -8.59 5.48
N HIS A 208 18.99 -8.58 6.78
CA HIS A 208 18.97 -7.35 7.58
C HIS A 208 19.79 -7.51 8.86
N ASP A 209 20.51 -6.49 9.24
CA ASP A 209 21.31 -6.49 10.44
C ASP A 209 20.46 -6.36 11.72
N ASN A 210 20.99 -6.87 12.85
CA ASN A 210 20.40 -6.63 14.14
C ASN A 210 20.33 -5.12 14.44
N GLY A 211 19.21 -4.68 14.99
CA GLY A 211 18.96 -3.26 15.29
C GLY A 211 18.43 -2.44 14.11
N THR A 212 18.28 -3.03 12.91
CA THR A 212 17.67 -2.34 11.78
C THR A 212 16.23 -1.91 12.11
N ALA A 213 15.89 -0.68 11.75
CA ALA A 213 14.57 -0.10 12.03
C ALA A 213 13.46 -0.73 11.20
N VAL A 214 12.32 -0.95 11.84
CA VAL A 214 11.09 -1.47 11.25
C VAL A 214 10.05 -0.36 11.26
N TYR A 215 9.38 -0.14 10.13
CA TYR A 215 8.41 0.93 9.95
C TYR A 215 7.06 0.37 9.52
N GLU A 216 5.99 0.86 10.14
CA GLU A 216 4.59 0.57 9.81
C GLU A 216 4.08 1.55 8.76
N TRP A 217 3.44 1.07 7.70
CA TRP A 217 2.71 1.90 6.76
C TRP A 217 1.47 2.50 7.41
N GLN A 218 1.29 3.80 7.21
CA GLN A 218 0.12 4.53 7.68
C GLN A 218 -0.72 4.96 6.47
N PRO A 219 -1.83 4.29 6.15
CA PRO A 219 -2.75 4.77 5.13
C PRO A 219 -3.23 6.19 5.46
N ILE A 220 -3.58 6.99 4.44
CA ILE A 220 -4.14 8.31 4.72
C ILE A 220 -5.42 8.19 5.55
N PRO A 221 -5.61 9.02 6.58
CA PRO A 221 -6.72 8.87 7.54
C PRO A 221 -8.10 8.85 6.90
N ASP A 222 -8.31 9.62 5.82
CA ASP A 222 -9.58 9.68 5.11
C ASP A 222 -9.94 8.31 4.50
N MET A 223 -8.97 7.58 3.93
CA MET A 223 -9.21 6.26 3.34
C MET A 223 -9.34 5.18 4.40
N ALA A 224 -8.57 5.24 5.47
CA ALA A 224 -8.73 4.34 6.60
C ALA A 224 -10.13 4.48 7.25
N LEU A 225 -10.61 5.71 7.40
CA LEU A 225 -11.96 5.95 7.92
C LEU A 225 -13.03 5.51 6.92
N ALA A 226 -12.89 5.82 5.64
CA ALA A 226 -13.83 5.39 4.59
C ALA A 226 -13.92 3.86 4.55
N CYS A 227 -12.79 3.16 4.61
CA CYS A 227 -12.76 1.69 4.69
C CYS A 227 -13.56 1.17 5.88
N LYS A 228 -13.35 1.69 7.08
CA LYS A 228 -14.10 1.30 8.28
C LYS A 228 -15.62 1.53 8.13
N MET A 229 -16.01 2.70 7.63
CA MET A 229 -17.42 3.08 7.49
C MET A 229 -18.15 2.20 6.46
N ILE A 230 -17.54 1.95 5.32
CA ILE A 230 -18.12 1.11 4.26
C ILE A 230 -18.18 -0.34 4.75
N THR A 231 -17.09 -0.86 5.35
CA THR A 231 -17.04 -2.21 5.93
C THR A 231 -18.16 -2.41 6.94
N GLN A 232 -18.38 -1.45 7.84
CA GLN A 232 -19.48 -1.54 8.82
C GLN A 232 -20.85 -1.53 8.14
N SER A 233 -21.05 -0.72 7.10
CA SER A 233 -22.29 -0.67 6.33
C SER A 233 -22.58 -2.01 5.64
N VAL A 234 -21.58 -2.58 4.99
CA VAL A 234 -21.65 -3.89 4.33
C VAL A 234 -21.87 -5.00 5.36
N TRP A 235 -21.09 -5.02 6.45
CA TRP A 235 -21.19 -6.02 7.51
C TRP A 235 -22.59 -6.05 8.15
N ARG A 236 -23.17 -4.88 8.45
CA ARG A 236 -24.53 -4.80 9.01
C ARG A 236 -25.61 -5.35 8.08
N ARG A 237 -25.39 -5.28 6.77
CA ARG A 237 -26.33 -5.81 5.78
C ARG A 237 -26.22 -7.33 5.64
N PHE A 238 -25.02 -7.89 5.74
CA PHE A 238 -24.73 -9.31 5.47
C PHE A 238 -24.44 -10.14 6.72
N GLY A 239 -24.21 -9.52 7.87
CA GLY A 239 -23.95 -10.20 9.13
C GLY A 239 -25.19 -10.93 9.66
N LYS A 240 -24.98 -11.88 10.58
CA LYS A 240 -26.00 -12.76 11.18
C LYS A 240 -27.23 -12.04 11.79
N ASN A 241 -27.16 -10.72 12.03
CA ASN A 241 -28.22 -9.92 12.61
C ASN A 241 -29.06 -9.14 11.57
N SER A 242 -28.91 -9.41 10.28
CA SER A 242 -29.74 -8.81 9.23
C SER A 242 -31.15 -9.40 9.34
N SER A 243 -32.04 -8.71 10.06
CA SER A 243 -33.48 -9.04 10.13
C SER A 243 -34.27 -8.49 8.94
N THR A 244 -33.62 -7.93 7.95
CA THR A 244 -34.26 -7.42 6.74
C THR A 244 -34.00 -8.35 5.58
N ASN A 245 -35.10 -8.93 5.05
CA ASN A 245 -35.14 -9.63 3.77
C ASN A 245 -34.85 -8.65 2.62
N ASP A 246 -33.66 -8.05 2.55
CA ASP A 246 -33.25 -7.32 1.36
C ASP A 246 -32.66 -8.34 0.38
N GLU A 247 -33.43 -8.53 -0.67
CA GLU A 247 -33.27 -9.51 -1.73
C GLU A 247 -31.88 -9.44 -2.39
N ASN A 248 -31.31 -10.64 -2.58
CA ASN A 248 -30.35 -10.96 -3.60
C ASN A 248 -28.96 -10.33 -3.51
N ILE A 249 -28.14 -10.85 -2.58
CA ILE A 249 -26.73 -10.93 -2.90
C ILE A 249 -26.31 -12.38 -2.80
N VAL A 250 -26.23 -12.99 -3.96
CA VAL A 250 -25.63 -14.30 -4.17
C VAL A 250 -24.15 -14.15 -3.84
N LEU A 251 -23.75 -14.76 -2.72
CA LEU A 251 -22.33 -14.99 -2.41
C LEU A 251 -21.78 -16.03 -3.38
N GLY A 252 -21.52 -15.61 -4.59
CA GLY A 252 -20.78 -16.37 -5.60
C GLY A 252 -19.70 -15.48 -6.16
N SER A 253 -18.45 -15.72 -5.77
CA SER A 253 -17.21 -15.21 -6.37
C SER A 253 -17.03 -13.68 -6.56
N GLY A 254 -17.86 -12.83 -5.99
CA GLY A 254 -17.71 -11.37 -6.09
C GLY A 254 -18.67 -10.62 -5.20
N MET A 255 -18.18 -9.99 -4.13
CA MET A 255 -18.98 -9.08 -3.31
C MET A 255 -19.19 -7.79 -4.10
N VAL A 256 -20.45 -7.41 -4.36
CA VAL A 256 -20.78 -6.15 -5.02
C VAL A 256 -21.11 -5.09 -3.97
N ILE A 257 -20.27 -4.07 -3.89
CA ILE A 257 -20.53 -2.88 -3.06
C ILE A 257 -21.39 -1.93 -3.89
N THR A 258 -22.58 -1.64 -3.40
CA THR A 258 -23.51 -0.75 -4.09
C THR A 258 -23.38 0.68 -3.56
N PRO A 259 -23.82 1.72 -4.32
CA PRO A 259 -23.79 3.11 -3.83
C PRO A 259 -24.55 3.31 -2.50
N ARG A 260 -25.53 2.47 -2.20
CA ARG A 260 -26.27 2.48 -0.93
C ARG A 260 -25.41 2.08 0.27
N ASP A 261 -24.33 1.31 0.03
CA ASP A 261 -23.42 0.85 1.10
C ASP A 261 -22.39 1.91 1.48
N VAL A 262 -22.22 2.95 0.65
CA VAL A 262 -21.22 3.97 0.86
C VAL A 262 -21.80 5.15 1.63
N PRO A 263 -21.47 5.35 2.90
CA PRO A 263 -21.89 6.51 3.67
C PRO A 263 -21.42 7.82 3.01
N THR A 264 -22.23 8.87 3.11
CA THR A 264 -21.95 10.17 2.45
C THR A 264 -20.57 10.72 2.77
N ILE A 265 -20.10 10.59 4.02
CA ILE A 265 -18.77 11.04 4.45
C ILE A 265 -17.66 10.25 3.72
N ALA A 266 -17.84 8.93 3.62
CA ALA A 266 -16.89 8.08 2.89
C ALA A 266 -16.90 8.43 1.39
N ALA A 267 -18.06 8.62 0.77
CA ALA A 267 -18.20 9.04 -0.62
C ALA A 267 -17.49 10.38 -0.89
N GLN A 268 -17.62 11.35 0.01
CA GLN A 268 -16.92 12.64 -0.10
C GLN A 268 -15.41 12.49 0.04
N ALA A 269 -14.93 11.62 0.95
CA ALA A 269 -13.51 11.34 1.11
C ALA A 269 -12.91 10.70 -0.15
N ILE A 270 -13.61 9.71 -0.72
CA ILE A 270 -13.26 9.06 -1.99
C ILE A 270 -13.21 10.09 -3.12
N ALA A 271 -14.25 10.90 -3.29
CA ALA A 271 -14.33 11.90 -4.35
C ALA A 271 -13.20 12.93 -4.30
N ARG A 272 -12.79 13.38 -3.09
CA ARG A 272 -11.67 14.31 -2.91
C ARG A 272 -10.31 13.72 -3.27
N ASN A 273 -10.16 12.40 -3.16
CA ASN A 273 -8.91 11.70 -3.43
C ASN A 273 -8.89 11.04 -4.82
N ARG A 274 -9.94 11.24 -5.64
CA ARG A 274 -10.00 10.72 -7.01
C ARG A 274 -8.90 11.36 -7.86
N ARG A 275 -8.25 10.54 -8.67
CA ARG A 275 -7.29 11.01 -9.67
C ARG A 275 -8.04 11.81 -10.73
N ILE A 276 -7.52 12.99 -11.05
CA ILE A 276 -8.02 13.84 -12.16
C ILE A 276 -7.00 13.68 -13.28
N TYR A 277 -7.43 13.10 -14.39
CA TYR A 277 -6.64 12.96 -15.62
C TYR A 277 -6.69 14.25 -16.45
#